data_93f13ce35d23faca42d537cd948f485d
#
_entry.id   93f13ce35d23faca42d537cd948f485d
#
_cell.length_a   1.000
_cell.length_b   1.000
_cell.length_c   1.000
_cell.angle_alpha   90.00
_cell.angle_beta   90.00
_cell.angle_gamma   90.00
#
_symmetry.space_group_name_H-M   'P 1'
#
loop_
_entity.id
_entity.type
_entity.pdbx_description
1 polymer ?
#
loop_
_entity_poly.entity_id
_entity_poly.type
_entity_poly.pdbx_seq_one_letter_code
_entity_poly.pdbx_strand_id
1 'polypeptide(L)'
;MGYVTKFTPHAQRDMLRIPRSDAVRILHRLTDLQKALDRGETDAFDIKALQGHSARWRLRVGDYRIVYTVEAGELIIWVLAAGNRREVYRGR
;
A
#
# COMPACT_ATOMS: atom_id res chain seq x y z
N MET A 1 6.06 -18.98 -6.14
CA MET A 1 5.92 -18.28 -4.88
C MET A 1 5.68 -16.82 -5.14
N GLY A 2 4.79 -16.21 -4.40
CA GLY A 2 4.42 -14.85 -4.68
C GLY A 2 4.61 -13.92 -3.50
N TYR A 3 4.48 -12.63 -3.77
CA TYR A 3 4.50 -11.64 -2.71
C TYR A 3 3.30 -11.81 -1.80
N VAL A 4 3.49 -11.47 -0.52
CA VAL A 4 2.41 -11.39 0.45
C VAL A 4 2.40 -9.98 1.01
N THR A 5 1.25 -9.56 1.53
CA THR A 5 1.09 -8.23 2.12
C THR A 5 1.00 -8.36 3.63
N LYS A 6 1.78 -7.55 4.33
CA LYS A 6 1.72 -7.45 5.79
C LYS A 6 1.51 -6.00 6.18
N PHE A 7 0.90 -5.79 7.33
CA PHE A 7 0.57 -4.46 7.83
C PHE A 7 1.28 -4.19 9.14
N THR A 8 1.92 -3.05 9.24
CA THR A 8 2.47 -2.61 10.51
C THR A 8 1.31 -2.32 11.48
N PRO A 9 1.57 -2.27 12.80
CA PRO A 9 0.50 -1.92 13.76
C PRO A 9 -0.15 -0.57 13.42
N HIS A 10 0.63 0.39 12.97
CA HIS A 10 0.08 1.69 12.56
C HIS A 10 -0.88 1.53 11.38
N ALA A 11 -0.48 0.77 10.37
CA ALA A 11 -1.31 0.54 9.20
C ALA A 11 -2.58 -0.25 9.55
N GLN A 12 -2.47 -1.21 10.48
CA GLN A 12 -3.63 -1.95 10.94
C GLN A 12 -4.67 -1.01 11.55
N ARG A 13 -4.21 -0.08 12.38
CA ARG A 13 -5.12 0.92 12.99
C ARG A 13 -5.71 1.82 11.92
N ASP A 14 -4.92 2.22 10.93
CA ASP A 14 -5.43 3.03 9.83
C ASP A 14 -6.54 2.31 9.08
N MET A 15 -6.35 1.03 8.77
CA MET A 15 -7.35 0.25 8.03
C MET A 15 -8.66 0.14 8.79
N LEU A 16 -8.60 0.08 10.13
CA LEU A 16 -9.81 0.00 10.95
C LEU A 16 -10.63 1.28 10.91
N ARG A 17 -10.03 2.41 10.56
CA ARG A 17 -10.74 3.69 10.46
C ARG A 17 -11.37 3.89 9.09
N ILE A 18 -11.01 3.09 8.12
CA ILE A 18 -11.53 3.20 6.77
C ILE A 18 -12.86 2.45 6.68
N PRO A 19 -13.89 3.03 6.05
CA PRO A 19 -15.15 2.32 5.86
C PRO A 19 -14.91 0.96 5.24
N ARG A 20 -15.68 -0.02 5.67
CA ARG A 20 -15.45 -1.42 5.33
C ARG A 20 -15.36 -1.67 3.82
N SER A 21 -16.28 -1.09 3.05
CA SER A 21 -16.28 -1.30 1.60
C SER A 21 -15.02 -0.75 0.94
N ASP A 22 -14.53 0.38 1.44
CA ASP A 22 -13.29 0.96 0.92
C ASP A 22 -12.07 0.14 1.34
N ALA A 23 -12.09 -0.35 2.57
CA ALA A 23 -10.99 -1.20 3.05
C ALA A 23 -10.89 -2.47 2.23
N VAL A 24 -12.02 -3.09 1.90
CA VAL A 24 -12.04 -4.28 1.07
C VAL A 24 -11.48 -3.98 -0.32
N ARG A 25 -11.84 -2.83 -0.88
CA ARG A 25 -11.34 -2.43 -2.19
C ARG A 25 -9.81 -2.24 -2.16
N ILE A 26 -9.31 -1.64 -1.07
CA ILE A 26 -7.88 -1.48 -0.89
C ILE A 26 -7.17 -2.83 -0.81
N LEU A 27 -7.75 -3.77 -0.05
CA LEU A 27 -7.16 -5.11 0.08
C LEU A 27 -7.13 -5.85 -1.26
N HIS A 28 -8.19 -5.72 -2.06
CA HIS A 28 -8.22 -6.30 -3.39
C HIS A 28 -7.12 -5.71 -4.27
N ARG A 29 -6.95 -4.39 -4.19
CA ARG A 29 -5.94 -3.72 -5.00
C ARG A 29 -4.52 -4.13 -4.58
N LEU A 30 -4.31 -4.33 -3.29
CA LEU A 30 -3.03 -4.83 -2.80
C LEU A 30 -2.76 -6.26 -3.28
N THR A 31 -3.80 -7.10 -3.33
CA THR A 31 -3.67 -8.44 -3.88
C THR A 31 -3.28 -8.39 -5.36
N ASP A 32 -3.89 -7.48 -6.10
CA ASP A 32 -3.53 -7.29 -7.51
C ASP A 32 -2.08 -6.83 -7.64
N LEU A 33 -1.64 -5.94 -6.73
CA LEU A 33 -0.27 -5.47 -6.74
C LEU A 33 0.72 -6.61 -6.46
N GLN A 34 0.38 -7.53 -5.56
CA GLN A 34 1.21 -8.70 -5.32
C GLN A 34 1.47 -9.47 -6.61
N LYS A 35 0.41 -9.71 -7.36
CA LYS A 35 0.51 -10.44 -8.63
C LYS A 35 1.31 -9.66 -9.67
N ALA A 36 1.10 -8.35 -9.70
CA ALA A 36 1.81 -7.50 -10.65
C ALA A 36 3.32 -7.49 -10.35
N LEU A 37 3.69 -7.44 -9.08
CA LEU A 37 5.11 -7.48 -8.70
C LEU A 37 5.75 -8.80 -9.08
N ASP A 38 5.01 -9.90 -8.98
CA ASP A 38 5.53 -11.20 -9.40
C ASP A 38 5.85 -11.25 -10.89
N ARG A 39 5.10 -10.49 -11.69
CA ARG A 39 5.31 -10.44 -13.14
C ARG A 39 6.19 -9.28 -13.58
N GLY A 40 6.50 -8.34 -12.67
CA GLY A 40 7.23 -7.15 -13.03
C GLY A 40 6.40 -6.15 -13.84
N GLU A 41 5.08 -6.20 -13.71
CA GLU A 41 4.17 -5.38 -14.51
C GLU A 41 3.29 -4.52 -13.62
N THR A 42 3.79 -3.34 -13.23
CA THR A 42 3.05 -2.45 -12.35
C THR A 42 2.48 -1.22 -13.05
N ASP A 43 2.46 -1.21 -14.37
CA ASP A 43 2.03 -0.04 -15.14
C ASP A 43 0.56 0.34 -14.94
N ALA A 44 -0.28 -0.64 -14.58
CA ALA A 44 -1.70 -0.38 -14.38
C ALA A 44 -2.02 0.26 -13.02
N PHE A 45 -1.00 0.52 -12.21
CA PHE A 45 -1.18 1.04 -10.86
C PHE A 45 -0.70 2.48 -10.76
N ASP A 46 -1.42 3.27 -9.96
CA ASP A 46 -1.00 4.64 -9.67
C ASP A 46 -0.03 4.60 -8.49
N ILE A 47 1.25 4.42 -8.80
CA ILE A 47 2.32 4.27 -7.83
C ILE A 47 3.35 5.36 -8.03
N LYS A 48 3.77 5.96 -6.92
CA LYS A 48 4.82 6.97 -6.93
C LYS A 48 5.79 6.74 -5.80
N ALA A 49 7.07 6.97 -6.07
CA ALA A 49 8.08 6.98 -5.01
C ALA A 49 7.86 8.22 -4.15
N LEU A 50 7.97 8.07 -2.83
CA LEU A 50 7.83 9.19 -1.91
C LEU A 50 9.15 9.92 -1.76
N GLN A 51 9.13 11.23 -1.95
CA GLN A 51 10.31 12.04 -1.78
C GLN A 51 10.69 12.12 -0.30
N GLY A 52 11.99 12.13 -0.04
CA GLY A 52 12.49 12.22 1.31
C GLY A 52 12.44 10.92 2.10
N HIS A 53 11.93 9.87 1.49
CA HIS A 53 11.83 8.56 2.14
C HIS A 53 12.36 7.49 1.20
N SER A 54 13.53 6.98 1.51
CA SER A 54 14.15 5.91 0.75
C SER A 54 13.26 4.67 0.76
N ALA A 55 13.09 4.05 -0.40
CA ALA A 55 12.36 2.78 -0.55
C ALA A 55 10.90 2.81 -0.13
N ARG A 56 10.28 3.98 -0.07
CA ARG A 56 8.85 4.09 0.22
C ARG A 56 8.08 4.51 -1.00
N TRP A 57 6.91 3.92 -1.15
CA TRP A 57 6.04 4.12 -2.31
C TRP A 57 4.64 4.46 -1.86
N ARG A 58 3.91 5.15 -2.73
CA ARG A 58 2.51 5.48 -2.51
C ARG A 58 1.67 4.81 -3.59
N LEU A 59 0.70 4.01 -3.18
CA LEU A 59 -0.32 3.45 -4.07
C LEU A 59 -1.61 4.22 -3.87
N ARG A 60 -2.19 4.71 -4.94
CA ARG A 60 -3.47 5.42 -4.88
C ARG A 60 -4.60 4.47 -5.24
N VAL A 61 -5.62 4.41 -4.38
CA VAL A 61 -6.83 3.62 -4.60
C VAL A 61 -8.02 4.54 -4.33
N GLY A 62 -8.64 5.06 -5.39
CA GLY A 62 -9.71 6.05 -5.23
C GLY A 62 -9.19 7.28 -4.49
N ASP A 63 -9.86 7.65 -3.41
CA ASP A 63 -9.45 8.79 -2.59
C ASP A 63 -8.45 8.42 -1.50
N TYR A 64 -8.02 7.17 -1.48
CA TYR A 64 -7.13 6.69 -0.43
C TYR A 64 -5.71 6.55 -0.94
N ARG A 65 -4.77 6.70 -0.03
CA ARG A 65 -3.35 6.51 -0.32
C ARG A 65 -2.78 5.49 0.63
N ILE A 66 -2.03 4.58 0.08
CA ILE A 66 -1.41 3.50 0.85
C ILE A 66 0.09 3.65 0.71
N VAL A 67 0.77 3.86 1.83
CA VAL A 67 2.23 3.96 1.87
C VAL A 67 2.79 2.59 2.17
N TYR A 68 3.69 2.12 1.33
CA TYR A 68 4.24 0.80 1.50
C TYR A 68 5.72 0.77 1.11
N THR A 69 6.38 -0.29 1.53
CA THR A 69 7.72 -0.62 1.09
C THR A 69 7.75 -2.09 0.69
N VAL A 70 8.77 -2.47 -0.06
CA VAL A 70 8.87 -3.83 -0.59
C VAL A 70 10.17 -4.46 -0.11
N GLU A 71 10.07 -5.63 0.49
CA GLU A 71 11.22 -6.47 0.79
C GLU A 71 11.32 -7.55 -0.27
N ALA A 72 12.08 -7.27 -1.31
CA ALA A 72 12.16 -8.18 -2.46
C ALA A 72 12.74 -9.54 -2.09
N GLY A 73 13.72 -9.56 -1.20
CA GLY A 73 14.34 -10.82 -0.78
C GLY A 73 13.39 -11.74 -0.03
N GLU A 74 12.40 -11.17 0.65
CA GLU A 74 11.42 -11.95 1.40
C GLU A 74 10.05 -12.00 0.73
N LEU A 75 9.92 -11.33 -0.41
CA LEU A 75 8.66 -11.23 -1.16
C LEU A 75 7.52 -10.70 -0.29
N ILE A 76 7.79 -9.60 0.42
CA ILE A 76 6.81 -8.97 1.31
C ILE A 76 6.55 -7.53 0.88
N ILE A 77 5.27 -7.17 0.81
CA ILE A 77 4.84 -5.79 0.72
C ILE A 77 4.45 -5.37 2.13
N TRP A 78 5.18 -4.43 2.71
CA TRP A 78 4.86 -3.90 4.04
C TRP A 78 4.05 -2.63 3.89
N VAL A 79 2.79 -2.67 4.34
CA VAL A 79 1.95 -1.48 4.37
C VAL A 79 2.26 -0.73 5.65
N LEU A 80 2.70 0.50 5.51
CA LEU A 80 3.14 1.34 6.62
C LEU A 80 2.05 2.29 7.10
N ALA A 81 1.20 2.75 6.19
CA ALA A 81 0.12 3.67 6.51
C ALA A 81 -0.93 3.62 5.41
N ALA A 82 -2.17 3.93 5.76
CA ALA A 82 -3.25 4.01 4.80
C ALA A 82 -4.27 5.05 5.29
N GLY A 83 -4.89 5.75 4.36
CA GLY A 83 -5.91 6.71 4.74
C GLY A 83 -6.28 7.62 3.60
N ASN A 84 -7.19 8.54 3.87
CA ASN A 84 -7.56 9.57 2.92
C ASN A 84 -6.32 10.39 2.58
N ARG A 85 -6.24 10.89 1.36
CA ARG A 85 -5.06 11.60 0.88
C ARG A 85 -4.59 12.71 1.80
N ARG A 86 -5.50 13.35 2.53
CA ARG A 86 -5.12 14.42 3.47
C ARG A 86 -4.51 13.86 4.75
N GLU A 87 -5.09 12.79 5.25
CA GLU A 87 -4.70 12.23 6.55
C GLU A 87 -3.36 11.54 6.51
N VAL A 88 -3.07 10.85 5.40
CA VAL A 88 -1.82 10.08 5.28
C VAL A 88 -0.60 11.00 5.38
N TYR A 89 -0.67 12.16 4.77
CA TYR A 89 0.46 13.08 4.78
C TYR A 89 0.49 13.96 6.01
N ARG A 90 -0.63 14.13 6.68
CA ARG A 90 -0.71 14.97 7.86
C ARG A 90 -0.05 14.31 9.07
N GLY A 91 -0.07 13.01 9.17
CA GLY A 91 0.48 12.28 10.28
C GLY A 91 1.99 12.13 10.25
N ARG A 92 2.64 12.87 9.41
CA ARG A 92 4.08 12.78 9.26
C ARG A 92 4.74 13.96 9.92
#